data_3d48b5f1fc408e23997e6c85db7313c8
#
_entry.id   3d48b5f1fc408e23997e6c85db7313c8
#
_cell.length_a   1.000
_cell.length_b   1.000
_cell.length_c   1.000
_cell.angle_alpha   90.00
_cell.angle_beta   90.00
_cell.angle_gamma   90.00
#
_symmetry.space_group_name_H-M   'P 1'
#
loop_
_entity.id
_entity.type
_entity.pdbx_description
1 polymer ?
#
loop_
_entity_poly.entity_id
_entity_poly.type
_entity_poly.pdbx_seq_one_letter_code
_entity_poly.pdbx_strand_id
1 'polypeptide(L)'
;MNVRHWTERDISSVLPLMRDLAVFEQYIDSFAVTETVLLEQGFKITPPNFYCLVAELESQVVGVLVYYFLPFSASAKPVLYIKELFVTQAARGHGAGKALMQRAALEAREAGCSGVKWTVARWNDPAKRFYESLGAAANPVWIEYGLNSANLETLAGQT
;
A
#
# COMPACT_ATOMS: atom_id res chain seq x y z
N MET A 1 -8.90 18.66 -1.84
CA MET A 1 -8.15 17.40 -1.69
C MET A 1 -6.88 17.48 -2.53
N ASN A 2 -5.72 17.37 -1.91
CA ASN A 2 -4.43 17.35 -2.57
C ASN A 2 -3.76 15.99 -2.37
N VAL A 3 -3.25 15.36 -3.43
CA VAL A 3 -2.50 14.11 -3.35
C VAL A 3 -1.09 14.34 -3.88
N ARG A 4 -0.11 14.01 -3.06
CA ARG A 4 1.30 14.21 -3.36
C ARG A 4 2.18 13.08 -2.80
N HIS A 5 3.42 13.00 -3.26
CA HIS A 5 4.41 12.19 -2.57
C HIS A 5 4.65 12.71 -1.16
N TRP A 6 4.89 11.78 -0.25
CA TRP A 6 5.24 12.12 1.12
C TRP A 6 6.64 12.72 1.21
N THR A 7 6.91 13.37 2.34
CA THR A 7 8.22 13.91 2.71
C THR A 7 8.59 13.41 4.10
N GLU A 8 9.82 13.59 4.53
CA GLU A 8 10.25 13.22 5.89
C GLU A 8 9.36 13.85 6.98
N ARG A 9 8.82 15.05 6.73
CA ARG A 9 7.91 15.75 7.65
C ARG A 9 6.57 15.05 7.85
N ASP A 10 6.17 14.20 6.92
CA ASP A 10 4.90 13.48 6.97
C ASP A 10 4.98 12.21 7.82
N ILE A 11 6.18 11.75 8.20
CA ILE A 11 6.37 10.49 8.93
C ILE A 11 5.50 10.45 10.20
N SER A 12 5.49 11.53 10.99
CA SER A 12 4.71 11.60 12.23
C SER A 12 3.20 11.55 12.00
N SER A 13 2.72 11.94 10.82
CA SER A 13 1.30 11.86 10.45
C SER A 13 0.95 10.54 9.76
N VAL A 14 1.88 9.96 9.01
CA VAL A 14 1.68 8.71 8.26
C VAL A 14 1.69 7.50 9.19
N LEU A 15 2.61 7.43 10.15
CA LEU A 15 2.73 6.29 11.06
C LEU A 15 1.43 5.97 11.82
N PRO A 16 0.70 6.95 12.40
CA PRO A 16 -0.58 6.68 13.02
C PRO A 16 -1.61 6.07 12.05
N LEU A 17 -1.64 6.50 10.79
CA LEU A 17 -2.55 5.96 9.79
C LEU A 17 -2.22 4.51 9.42
N MET A 18 -0.93 4.17 9.33
CA MET A 18 -0.49 2.79 9.13
C MET A 18 -0.89 1.90 10.32
N ARG A 19 -0.77 2.42 11.53
CA ARG A 19 -1.18 1.72 12.76
C ARG A 19 -2.69 1.50 12.80
N ASP A 20 -3.48 2.52 12.45
CA ASP A 20 -4.95 2.42 12.38
C ASP A 20 -5.38 1.36 11.36
N LEU A 21 -4.70 1.28 10.22
CA LEU A 21 -4.93 0.22 9.24
C LEU A 21 -4.62 -1.17 9.83
N ALA A 22 -3.51 -1.30 10.56
CA ALA A 22 -3.12 -2.56 11.19
C ALA A 22 -4.15 -3.02 12.24
N VAL A 23 -4.73 -2.08 12.99
CA VAL A 23 -5.84 -2.36 13.91
C VAL A 23 -7.08 -2.81 13.14
N PHE A 24 -7.46 -2.07 12.11
CA PHE A 24 -8.64 -2.38 11.28
C PHE A 24 -8.53 -3.73 10.60
N GLU A 25 -7.38 -4.07 10.02
CA GLU A 25 -7.13 -5.34 9.33
C GLU A 25 -6.64 -6.45 10.26
N GLN A 26 -6.61 -6.22 11.58
CA GLN A 26 -6.35 -7.22 12.61
C GLN A 26 -4.93 -7.81 12.59
N TYR A 27 -3.92 -7.03 12.21
CA TYR A 27 -2.52 -7.45 12.29
C TYR A 27 -1.66 -6.56 13.21
N ILE A 28 -2.28 -5.80 14.10
CA ILE A 28 -1.56 -4.88 15.00
C ILE A 28 -0.50 -5.60 15.87
N ASP A 29 -0.73 -6.86 16.25
CA ASP A 29 0.20 -7.63 17.07
C ASP A 29 1.52 -7.94 16.36
N SER A 30 1.54 -7.94 15.04
CA SER A 30 2.75 -8.11 14.21
C SER A 30 3.27 -6.80 13.61
N PHE A 31 2.64 -5.66 13.94
CA PHE A 31 3.04 -4.36 13.43
C PHE A 31 4.34 -3.89 14.09
N ALA A 32 5.40 -3.75 13.30
CA ALA A 32 6.74 -3.41 13.77
C ALA A 32 7.29 -2.11 13.14
N VAL A 33 6.45 -1.35 12.42
CA VAL A 33 6.86 -0.12 11.76
C VAL A 33 7.03 1.00 12.80
N THR A 34 8.16 1.69 12.74
CA THR A 34 8.50 2.85 13.58
C THR A 34 8.87 4.05 12.70
N GLU A 35 8.95 5.24 13.29
CA GLU A 35 9.43 6.42 12.57
C GLU A 35 10.84 6.21 12.00
N THR A 36 11.73 5.55 12.76
CA THR A 36 13.09 5.21 12.30
C THR A 36 13.05 4.30 11.08
N VAL A 37 12.21 3.26 11.09
CA VAL A 37 12.04 2.37 9.94
C VAL A 37 11.55 3.13 8.70
N LEU A 38 10.57 4.01 8.88
CA LEU A 38 10.04 4.82 7.78
C LEU A 38 11.09 5.78 7.21
N LEU A 39 11.88 6.40 8.08
CA LEU A 39 12.95 7.29 7.67
C LEU A 39 14.05 6.53 6.91
N GLU A 40 14.53 5.43 7.47
CA GLU A 40 15.62 4.66 6.87
C GLU A 40 15.21 4.04 5.53
N GLN A 41 14.07 3.35 5.49
CA GLN A 41 13.64 2.61 4.30
C GLN A 41 12.97 3.48 3.24
N GLY A 42 12.38 4.59 3.63
CA GLY A 42 11.70 5.50 2.71
C GLY A 42 12.57 6.61 2.15
N PHE A 43 13.62 7.04 2.88
CA PHE A 43 14.39 8.24 2.50
C PHE A 43 15.91 8.06 2.51
N LYS A 44 16.47 7.15 3.32
CA LYS A 44 17.93 7.05 3.51
C LYS A 44 18.62 6.08 2.55
N ILE A 45 17.86 5.32 1.78
CA ILE A 45 18.39 4.41 0.75
C ILE A 45 17.84 4.78 -0.63
N THR A 46 18.65 4.52 -1.67
CA THR A 46 18.30 4.83 -3.06
C THR A 46 18.49 3.59 -3.94
N PRO A 47 17.46 3.11 -4.65
CA PRO A 47 16.07 3.56 -4.52
C PRO A 47 15.47 3.19 -3.16
N PRO A 48 14.41 3.87 -2.71
CA PRO A 48 13.75 3.52 -1.46
C PRO A 48 13.10 2.13 -1.53
N ASN A 49 12.92 1.48 -0.38
CA ASN A 49 12.26 0.17 -0.34
C ASN A 49 10.77 0.26 -0.69
N PHE A 50 10.15 1.41 -0.46
CA PHE A 50 8.77 1.70 -0.78
C PHE A 50 8.55 3.17 -1.07
N TYR A 51 7.45 3.46 -1.74
CA TYR A 51 6.98 4.81 -2.03
C TYR A 51 5.68 5.05 -1.26
N CYS A 52 5.39 6.30 -0.93
CA CYS A 52 4.18 6.66 -0.24
C CYS A 52 3.55 7.92 -0.85
N LEU A 53 2.26 7.86 -1.09
CA LEU A 53 1.41 8.99 -1.42
C LEU A 53 0.59 9.36 -0.20
N VAL A 54 0.42 10.66 0.01
CA VAL A 54 -0.45 11.20 1.06
C VAL A 54 -1.58 12.01 0.44
N ALA A 55 -2.76 11.89 1.02
CA ALA A 55 -3.90 12.74 0.72
C ALA A 55 -4.07 13.77 1.83
N GLU A 56 -4.10 15.03 1.46
CA GLU A 56 -4.29 16.16 2.38
C GLU A 56 -5.66 16.80 2.20
N LEU A 57 -6.30 17.07 3.31
CA LEU A 57 -7.49 17.88 3.42
C LEU A 57 -7.24 18.96 4.49
N GLU A 58 -7.41 20.23 4.14
CA GLU A 58 -7.17 21.35 5.06
C GLU A 58 -5.81 21.28 5.78
N SER A 59 -4.76 20.98 5.01
CA SER A 59 -3.38 20.83 5.49
C SER A 59 -3.14 19.67 6.47
N GLN A 60 -4.09 18.76 6.60
CA GLN A 60 -3.93 17.53 7.38
C GLN A 60 -3.82 16.32 6.49
N VAL A 61 -2.89 15.42 6.79
CA VAL A 61 -2.79 14.12 6.13
C VAL A 61 -3.93 13.24 6.63
N VAL A 62 -4.85 12.91 5.72
CA VAL A 62 -6.07 12.13 6.02
C VAL A 62 -6.08 10.77 5.34
N GLY A 63 -5.12 10.50 4.47
CA GLY A 63 -5.01 9.22 3.78
C GLY A 63 -3.60 8.94 3.32
N VAL A 64 -3.27 7.67 3.21
CA VAL A 64 -1.98 7.19 2.73
C VAL A 64 -2.16 6.04 1.75
N LEU A 65 -1.25 5.95 0.79
CA LEU A 65 -1.11 4.81 -0.11
C LEU A 65 0.37 4.46 -0.21
N VAL A 66 0.72 3.25 0.22
CA VAL A 66 2.09 2.72 0.16
C VAL A 66 2.18 1.74 -0.99
N TYR A 67 3.22 1.87 -1.81
CA TYR A 67 3.43 1.00 -2.95
C TYR A 67 4.92 0.76 -3.22
N TYR A 68 5.20 -0.27 -4.00
CA TYR A 68 6.51 -0.52 -4.58
C TYR A 68 6.35 -1.13 -5.97
N PHE A 69 7.43 -1.08 -6.73
CA PHE A 69 7.48 -1.71 -8.04
C PHE A 69 8.03 -3.12 -7.94
N LEU A 70 7.32 -4.07 -8.53
CA LEU A 70 7.85 -5.40 -8.83
C LEU A 70 8.52 -5.29 -10.21
N PRO A 71 9.86 -5.34 -10.30
CA PRO A 71 10.56 -4.90 -11.52
C PRO A 71 10.44 -5.88 -12.68
N PHE A 72 10.14 -7.13 -12.40
CA PHE A 72 10.06 -8.19 -13.40
C PHE A 72 8.68 -8.85 -13.45
N SER A 73 8.14 -9.01 -14.64
CA SER A 73 6.94 -9.79 -14.93
C SER A 73 7.06 -10.50 -16.27
N ALA A 74 6.14 -11.43 -16.56
CA ALA A 74 6.11 -12.16 -17.83
C ALA A 74 5.97 -11.25 -19.06
N SER A 75 5.42 -10.03 -18.88
CA SER A 75 5.33 -9.03 -19.96
C SER A 75 6.62 -8.21 -20.15
N ALA A 76 7.70 -8.54 -19.44
CA ALA A 76 8.96 -7.78 -19.40
C ALA A 76 8.80 -6.31 -18.99
N LYS A 77 7.78 -6.02 -18.20
CA LYS A 77 7.47 -4.69 -17.63
C LYS A 77 7.31 -4.79 -16.13
N PRO A 78 7.58 -3.71 -15.36
CA PRO A 78 7.30 -3.70 -13.95
C PRO A 78 5.78 -3.75 -13.69
N VAL A 79 5.44 -4.08 -12.45
CA VAL A 79 4.08 -3.99 -11.90
C VAL A 79 4.14 -3.11 -10.67
N LEU A 80 3.22 -2.16 -10.52
CA LEU A 80 3.05 -1.43 -9.29
C LEU A 80 2.21 -2.26 -8.32
N TYR A 81 2.77 -2.52 -7.13
CA TYR A 81 2.07 -3.24 -6.09
C TYR A 81 1.70 -2.30 -4.95
N ILE A 82 0.41 -2.14 -4.69
CA ILE A 82 -0.09 -1.36 -3.56
C ILE A 82 -0.05 -2.24 -2.32
N LYS A 83 0.78 -1.85 -1.35
CA LYS A 83 0.91 -2.56 -0.08
C LYS A 83 -0.14 -2.14 0.92
N GLU A 84 -0.45 -0.84 0.98
CA GLU A 84 -1.38 -0.26 1.94
C GLU A 84 -2.18 0.86 1.30
N LEU A 85 -3.47 0.93 1.63
CA LEU A 85 -4.34 2.06 1.35
C LEU A 85 -5.24 2.28 2.56
N PHE A 86 -5.16 3.45 3.16
CA PHE A 86 -5.99 3.83 4.29
C PHE A 86 -6.41 5.28 4.21
N VAL A 87 -7.66 5.54 4.55
CA VAL A 87 -8.24 6.88 4.70
C VAL A 87 -8.93 6.93 6.05
N THR A 88 -8.66 7.98 6.82
CA THR A 88 -9.31 8.19 8.12
C THR A 88 -10.83 8.17 7.98
N GLN A 89 -11.51 7.65 8.98
CA GLN A 89 -12.97 7.54 8.95
C GLN A 89 -13.65 8.88 8.68
N ALA A 90 -13.16 9.95 9.31
CA ALA A 90 -13.70 11.31 9.14
C ALA A 90 -13.56 11.86 7.71
N ALA A 91 -12.57 11.39 6.96
CA ALA A 91 -12.32 11.81 5.58
C ALA A 91 -12.90 10.88 4.51
N ARG A 92 -13.51 9.77 4.91
CA ARG A 92 -14.20 8.85 3.98
C ARG A 92 -15.39 9.53 3.32
N GLY A 93 -15.70 9.13 2.09
CA GLY A 93 -16.77 9.75 1.32
C GLY A 93 -16.40 11.07 0.64
N HIS A 94 -15.22 11.63 0.91
CA HIS A 94 -14.73 12.89 0.32
C HIS A 94 -13.77 12.67 -0.86
N GLY A 95 -13.70 11.46 -1.40
CA GLY A 95 -12.93 11.15 -2.60
C GLY A 95 -11.43 10.89 -2.38
N ALA A 96 -10.93 10.88 -1.14
CA ALA A 96 -9.50 10.70 -0.84
C ALA A 96 -8.96 9.36 -1.37
N GLY A 97 -9.68 8.27 -1.14
CA GLY A 97 -9.28 6.94 -1.62
C GLY A 97 -9.20 6.89 -3.14
N LYS A 98 -10.20 7.45 -3.83
CA LYS A 98 -10.21 7.52 -5.31
C LYS A 98 -9.04 8.36 -5.82
N ALA A 99 -8.77 9.51 -5.22
CA ALA A 99 -7.67 10.38 -5.62
C ALA A 99 -6.30 9.71 -5.43
N LEU A 100 -6.11 8.98 -4.32
CA LEU A 100 -4.90 8.17 -4.09
C LEU A 100 -4.74 7.08 -5.15
N MET A 101 -5.80 6.33 -5.46
CA MET A 101 -5.75 5.28 -6.49
C MET A 101 -5.50 5.85 -7.89
N GLN A 102 -6.09 6.99 -8.23
CA GLN A 102 -5.83 7.68 -9.49
C GLN A 102 -4.37 8.12 -9.60
N ARG A 103 -3.80 8.63 -8.52
CA ARG A 103 -2.38 9.00 -8.49
C ARG A 103 -1.48 7.77 -8.62
N ALA A 104 -1.75 6.68 -7.93
CA ALA A 104 -1.00 5.43 -8.08
C ALA A 104 -1.08 4.87 -9.51
N ALA A 105 -2.23 4.95 -10.16
CA ALA A 105 -2.38 4.55 -11.56
C ALA A 105 -1.53 5.43 -12.50
N LEU A 106 -1.43 6.73 -12.21
CA LEU A 106 -0.55 7.65 -12.94
C LEU A 106 0.92 7.28 -12.76
N GLU A 107 1.37 7.03 -11.52
CA GLU A 107 2.73 6.56 -11.22
C GLU A 107 3.06 5.26 -11.99
N ALA A 108 2.14 4.31 -12.00
CA ALA A 108 2.30 3.06 -12.72
C ALA A 108 2.44 3.28 -14.24
N ARG A 109 1.62 4.15 -14.81
CA ARG A 109 1.67 4.49 -16.24
C ARG A 109 3.00 5.17 -16.61
N GLU A 110 3.44 6.13 -15.83
CA GLU A 110 4.69 6.85 -16.06
C GLU A 110 5.92 5.95 -15.90
N ALA A 111 5.86 4.98 -15.00
CA ALA A 111 6.91 3.97 -14.84
C ALA A 111 6.87 2.84 -15.88
N GLY A 112 5.91 2.86 -16.81
CA GLY A 112 5.79 1.83 -17.85
C GLY A 112 5.31 0.48 -17.33
N CYS A 113 4.58 0.46 -16.22
CA CYS A 113 4.02 -0.77 -15.65
C CYS A 113 3.00 -1.42 -16.58
N SER A 114 2.92 -2.75 -16.53
CA SER A 114 1.87 -3.53 -17.20
C SER A 114 0.56 -3.54 -16.43
N GLY A 115 0.56 -3.15 -15.16
CA GLY A 115 -0.64 -3.09 -14.31
C GLY A 115 -0.34 -2.68 -12.89
N VAL A 116 -1.40 -2.63 -12.10
CA VAL A 116 -1.39 -2.35 -10.66
C VAL A 116 -2.05 -3.54 -9.96
N LYS A 117 -1.44 -4.01 -8.88
CA LYS A 117 -1.94 -5.14 -8.08
C LYS A 117 -2.02 -4.77 -6.60
N TRP A 118 -2.96 -5.37 -5.91
CA TRP A 118 -3.10 -5.31 -4.45
C TRP A 118 -3.92 -6.47 -3.95
N THR A 119 -3.96 -6.65 -2.63
CA THR A 119 -4.82 -7.60 -1.96
C THR A 119 -5.86 -6.88 -1.13
N VAL A 120 -6.96 -7.54 -0.84
CA VAL A 120 -8.00 -7.07 0.06
C VAL A 120 -8.42 -8.21 0.98
N ALA A 121 -8.69 -7.91 2.25
CA ALA A 121 -9.21 -8.91 3.17
C ALA A 121 -10.54 -9.48 2.67
N ARG A 122 -10.70 -10.81 2.72
CA ARG A 122 -11.88 -11.49 2.18
C ARG A 122 -13.20 -10.95 2.74
N TRP A 123 -13.18 -10.52 3.99
CA TRP A 123 -14.34 -9.97 4.71
C TRP A 123 -14.62 -8.50 4.43
N ASN A 124 -13.71 -7.77 3.75
CA ASN A 124 -13.82 -6.33 3.55
C ASN A 124 -14.65 -5.99 2.31
N ASP A 125 -15.95 -6.25 2.38
CA ASP A 125 -16.89 -6.00 1.27
C ASP A 125 -16.98 -4.52 0.87
N PRO A 126 -16.94 -3.54 1.78
CA PRO A 126 -16.91 -2.13 1.38
C PRO A 126 -15.70 -1.79 0.52
N ALA A 127 -14.50 -2.28 0.83
CA ALA A 127 -13.32 -2.08 0.02
C ALA A 127 -13.43 -2.75 -1.35
N LYS A 128 -13.96 -3.97 -1.41
CA LYS A 128 -14.21 -4.67 -2.68
C LYS A 128 -15.11 -3.85 -3.61
N ARG A 129 -16.25 -3.37 -3.10
CA ARG A 129 -17.16 -2.49 -3.87
C ARG A 129 -16.47 -1.21 -4.33
N PHE A 130 -15.65 -0.61 -3.48
CA PHE A 130 -14.87 0.56 -3.83
C PHE A 130 -13.93 0.27 -4.99
N TYR A 131 -13.15 -0.80 -4.94
CA TYR A 131 -12.23 -1.18 -6.02
C TYR A 131 -12.96 -1.52 -7.32
N GLU A 132 -14.06 -2.24 -7.25
CA GLU A 132 -14.90 -2.56 -8.41
C GLU A 132 -15.46 -1.29 -9.05
N SER A 133 -15.82 -0.28 -8.26
CA SER A 133 -16.26 1.02 -8.78
C SER A 133 -15.18 1.78 -9.56
N LEU A 134 -13.91 1.44 -9.34
CA LEU A 134 -12.77 1.97 -10.09
C LEU A 134 -12.43 1.16 -11.35
N GLY A 135 -13.16 0.09 -11.63
CA GLY A 135 -12.92 -0.81 -12.75
C GLY A 135 -11.96 -1.97 -12.42
N ALA A 136 -11.61 -2.17 -11.16
CA ALA A 136 -10.81 -3.31 -10.73
C ALA A 136 -11.66 -4.58 -10.63
N ALA A 137 -11.02 -5.74 -10.74
CA ALA A 137 -11.65 -7.03 -10.59
C ALA A 137 -10.75 -7.97 -9.79
N ALA A 138 -11.38 -8.88 -9.02
CA ALA A 138 -10.66 -9.95 -8.36
C ALA A 138 -10.04 -10.90 -9.40
N ASN A 139 -8.83 -11.40 -9.10
CA ASN A 139 -8.19 -12.38 -9.97
C ASN A 139 -8.89 -13.74 -9.83
N PRO A 140 -9.44 -14.31 -10.93
CA PRO A 140 -10.17 -15.58 -10.86
C PRO A 140 -9.25 -16.81 -10.96
N VAL A 141 -7.97 -16.61 -11.26
CA VAL A 141 -7.02 -17.70 -11.60
C VAL A 141 -6.02 -17.97 -10.47
N TRP A 142 -5.48 -16.92 -9.87
CA TRP A 142 -4.38 -17.00 -8.93
C TRP A 142 -4.83 -16.79 -7.50
N ILE A 143 -4.36 -17.64 -6.59
CA ILE A 143 -4.47 -17.45 -5.14
C ILE A 143 -3.08 -17.28 -4.56
N GLU A 144 -2.97 -16.51 -3.49
CA GLU A 144 -1.73 -16.27 -2.78
C GLU A 144 -1.41 -17.42 -1.82
N TYR A 145 -0.18 -17.92 -1.88
CA TYR A 145 0.39 -18.86 -0.92
C TYR A 145 1.55 -18.20 -0.19
N GLY A 146 1.79 -18.57 1.03
CA GLY A 146 2.88 -18.04 1.84
C GLY A 146 3.38 -19.04 2.88
N LEU A 147 4.58 -18.80 3.36
CA LEU A 147 5.17 -19.46 4.52
C LEU A 147 5.27 -18.45 5.65
N ASN A 148 4.78 -18.80 6.83
CA ASN A 148 5.10 -18.03 8.02
C ASN A 148 6.58 -18.25 8.44
N SER A 149 7.08 -17.45 9.39
CA SER A 149 8.48 -17.50 9.81
C SER A 149 8.91 -18.90 10.26
N ALA A 150 8.09 -19.60 11.06
CA ALA A 150 8.41 -20.92 11.56
C ALA A 150 8.52 -21.95 10.43
N ASN A 151 7.59 -21.95 9.49
CA ASN A 151 7.59 -22.87 8.36
C ASN A 151 8.71 -22.54 7.35
N LEU A 152 9.05 -21.26 7.21
CA LEU A 152 10.19 -20.83 6.41
C LEU A 152 11.49 -21.40 6.96
N GLU A 153 11.73 -21.27 8.28
CA GLU A 153 12.92 -21.81 8.94
C GLU A 153 12.98 -23.33 8.83
N THR A 154 11.84 -24.01 9.01
CA THR A 154 11.76 -25.48 8.88
C THR A 154 12.14 -25.92 7.47
N LEU A 155 11.59 -25.28 6.45
CA LEU A 155 11.88 -25.63 5.05
C LEU A 155 13.33 -25.31 4.69
N ALA A 156 13.89 -24.20 5.12
CA ALA A 156 15.27 -23.82 4.89
C ALA A 156 16.27 -24.77 5.56
N GLY A 157 15.92 -25.38 6.69
CA GLY A 157 16.73 -26.35 7.40
C GLY A 157 16.67 -27.78 6.83
N GLN A 158 15.88 -28.05 5.82
CA GLN A 158 15.72 -29.39 5.20
C GLN A 158 16.69 -29.64 4.04
N THR A 159 17.84 -29.04 4.02
CA THR A 159 18.86 -29.23 2.97
C THR A 159 19.68 -30.50 3.15
#